data_97a292f7af3225a2479a56d0cb4c78d5
#
_entry.id   97a292f7af3225a2479a56d0cb4c78d5
#
_cell.length_a   1.000
_cell.length_b   1.000
_cell.length_c   1.000
_cell.angle_alpha   90.00
_cell.angle_beta   90.00
_cell.angle_gamma   90.00
#
_symmetry.space_group_name_H-M   'P 1'
#
loop_
_entity.id
_entity.type
_entity.pdbx_description
1 polymer ?
#
loop_
_entity_poly.entity_id
_entity_poly.type
_entity_poly.pdbx_seq_one_letter_code
_entity_poly.pdbx_strand_id
1 'polypeptide(L)'
;MKLRKVTAASAAVFALALTATACGGDDSGDGGSSSSGGGEKIKIGIKYDQPGLGLKTPDGSFSGFDVDVATYVAKELGYEPNQIEWVETKSADRENALSRGDVKLIAATYSITDERKQKVDFAGPYLLAHQDLLVKADSDITEATDLNDKKLCSVTGSTSAQNVKNDFAPKAQLSNRGGYSECLSALQSGQVDALTTDDSILAGYAAQDQYKGKFKLAGLKLSNENYGIGVKKGDTETVNKVNAALEKMVSDGSWEKAVEDNFGPANYKNEPAPKIGQLVK
;
A
#
# COMPACT_ATOMS: atom_id res chain seq x y z
N MET A 1 -13.90 -59.18 28.79
CA MET A 1 -13.08 -60.31 29.23
C MET A 1 -11.65 -59.86 29.39
N LYS A 2 -11.15 -59.97 30.62
CA LYS A 2 -9.75 -59.91 31.11
C LYS A 2 -9.00 -58.59 31.08
N LEU A 3 -9.00 -57.99 32.28
CA LEU A 3 -7.95 -57.18 32.89
C LEU A 3 -6.56 -57.82 32.83
N ARG A 4 -5.51 -56.99 32.80
CA ARG A 4 -4.38 -57.18 33.71
C ARG A 4 -3.62 -55.87 33.92
N LYS A 5 -3.58 -55.50 35.19
CA LYS A 5 -2.72 -54.50 35.84
C LYS A 5 -1.30 -55.09 36.02
N VAL A 6 -0.30 -54.24 36.26
CA VAL A 6 0.78 -54.32 37.28
C VAL A 6 1.74 -53.12 37.01
N THR A 7 1.77 -52.04 37.82
CA THR A 7 2.67 -51.69 38.98
C THR A 7 4.17 -51.90 38.69
N ALA A 8 5.11 -51.07 39.13
CA ALA A 8 5.26 -50.02 40.12
C ALA A 8 6.63 -49.33 39.91
N ALA A 9 6.73 -48.06 40.18
CA ALA A 9 7.57 -47.40 41.20
C ALA A 9 9.10 -47.63 41.19
N SER A 10 9.89 -46.56 41.10
CA SER A 10 10.93 -46.24 42.10
C SER A 10 11.45 -44.81 41.92
N ALA A 11 11.43 -44.07 43.00
CA ALA A 11 12.01 -42.77 43.22
C ALA A 11 13.51 -42.86 43.52
N ALA A 12 14.26 -41.84 43.11
CA ALA A 12 15.55 -41.52 43.72
C ALA A 12 15.75 -40.01 43.74
N VAL A 13 15.70 -39.47 44.92
CA VAL A 13 16.10 -38.13 45.33
C VAL A 13 17.60 -38.07 45.49
N PHE A 14 18.27 -37.07 44.97
CA PHE A 14 19.57 -36.61 45.50
C PHE A 14 19.60 -35.09 45.48
N ALA A 15 19.88 -34.56 46.64
CA ALA A 15 19.95 -33.16 47.00
C ALA A 15 21.39 -32.64 47.05
N LEU A 16 21.48 -31.32 46.94
CA LEU A 16 22.49 -30.38 47.43
C LEU A 16 23.94 -30.46 46.93
N ALA A 17 24.39 -29.30 46.42
CA ALA A 17 25.45 -28.51 47.08
C ALA A 17 25.54 -27.11 46.47
N LEU A 18 25.26 -26.09 47.27
CA LEU A 18 25.65 -24.70 47.12
C LEU A 18 27.17 -24.56 47.37
N THR A 19 27.87 -23.84 46.48
CA THR A 19 29.08 -23.13 46.87
C THR A 19 29.10 -21.77 46.23
N ALA A 20 28.96 -20.75 47.08
CA ALA A 20 29.28 -19.36 46.78
C ALA A 20 30.81 -19.20 46.96
N THR A 21 31.46 -18.59 45.96
CA THR A 21 32.76 -17.92 46.18
C THR A 21 32.74 -16.59 45.42
N ALA A 22 32.73 -15.52 46.18
CA ALA A 22 33.09 -14.18 45.72
C ALA A 22 34.62 -14.06 45.80
N CYS A 23 35.26 -13.51 44.73
CA CYS A 23 36.39 -12.58 44.88
C CYS A 23 36.75 -12.02 43.49
N GLY A 24 37.01 -10.73 43.52
CA GLY A 24 37.22 -9.83 42.39
C GLY A 24 38.56 -9.96 41.69
N GLY A 25 38.70 -9.22 40.61
CA GLY A 25 39.90 -9.04 39.79
C GLY A 25 39.51 -8.32 38.50
N ASP A 26 39.88 -7.04 38.39
CA ASP A 26 39.93 -6.30 37.16
C ASP A 26 40.69 -7.07 36.09
N ASP A 27 40.11 -7.22 34.90
CA ASP A 27 40.92 -7.12 33.68
C ASP A 27 40.04 -6.80 32.47
N SER A 28 40.49 -5.84 31.69
CA SER A 28 39.90 -5.32 30.48
C SER A 28 39.91 -6.39 29.39
N GLY A 29 38.74 -6.86 28.98
CA GLY A 29 38.54 -7.76 27.84
C GLY A 29 37.40 -7.25 27.00
N ASP A 30 37.77 -6.54 25.94
CA ASP A 30 36.92 -6.15 24.79
C ASP A 30 36.24 -7.41 24.24
N GLY A 31 35.04 -7.66 24.70
CA GLY A 31 34.13 -8.69 24.19
C GLY A 31 33.06 -8.04 23.36
N GLY A 32 33.37 -7.71 22.08
CA GLY A 32 32.38 -7.27 21.10
C GLY A 32 31.20 -8.24 21.09
N SER A 33 30.15 -7.87 21.81
CA SER A 33 28.84 -8.47 21.66
C SER A 33 28.30 -8.03 20.30
N SER A 34 28.51 -8.91 19.30
CA SER A 34 27.77 -8.83 18.04
C SER A 34 26.28 -9.00 18.38
N SER A 35 25.62 -7.93 18.75
CA SER A 35 24.18 -7.90 18.68
C SER A 35 23.81 -8.08 17.21
N SER A 36 23.41 -9.27 16.84
CA SER A 36 22.74 -9.54 15.57
C SER A 36 21.59 -8.52 15.48
N GLY A 37 21.73 -7.58 14.53
CA GLY A 37 20.84 -6.45 14.37
C GLY A 37 19.42 -6.84 13.99
N GLY A 38 18.64 -7.27 14.95
CA GLY A 38 17.20 -7.38 14.89
C GLY A 38 16.57 -6.14 15.50
N GLY A 39 16.78 -4.95 14.90
CA GLY A 39 16.05 -3.74 15.27
C GLY A 39 14.55 -3.95 15.08
N GLU A 40 13.74 -3.19 15.84
CA GLU A 40 12.28 -3.17 15.70
C GLU A 40 11.90 -2.95 14.21
N LYS A 41 10.97 -3.79 13.71
CA LYS A 41 10.47 -3.68 12.32
C LYS A 41 9.29 -2.73 12.27
N ILE A 42 9.20 -1.98 11.18
CA ILE A 42 8.03 -1.19 10.85
C ILE A 42 7.16 -1.95 9.84
N LYS A 43 5.87 -2.11 10.14
CA LYS A 43 4.90 -2.68 9.21
C LYS A 43 4.25 -1.58 8.38
N ILE A 44 4.37 -1.68 7.06
CA ILE A 44 3.80 -0.70 6.13
C ILE A 44 2.86 -1.40 5.15
N GLY A 45 1.63 -0.91 5.09
CA GLY A 45 0.63 -1.38 4.15
C GLY A 45 0.82 -0.79 2.77
N ILE A 46 0.85 -1.66 1.75
CA ILE A 46 0.90 -1.28 0.33
C ILE A 46 -0.05 -2.15 -0.48
N LYS A 47 -0.27 -1.78 -1.74
CA LYS A 47 -0.87 -2.67 -2.74
C LYS A 47 0.16 -3.69 -3.22
N TYR A 48 -0.30 -4.88 -3.64
CA TYR A 48 0.57 -5.92 -4.18
C TYR A 48 0.38 -6.13 -5.67
N ASP A 49 -0.66 -5.51 -6.26
CA ASP A 49 -1.11 -5.77 -7.63
C ASP A 49 -1.10 -4.53 -8.56
N GLN A 50 -0.48 -3.42 -8.15
CA GLN A 50 -0.49 -2.17 -8.93
C GLN A 50 0.90 -1.87 -9.54
N PRO A 51 1.15 -2.22 -10.82
CA PRO A 51 2.39 -1.91 -11.52
C PRO A 51 2.68 -0.40 -11.52
N GLY A 52 3.93 -0.04 -11.23
CA GLY A 52 4.36 1.35 -11.12
C GLY A 52 4.01 2.06 -9.80
N LEU A 53 3.21 1.43 -8.92
CA LEU A 53 2.79 2.01 -7.63
C LEU A 53 3.13 1.10 -6.44
N GLY A 54 2.39 0.03 -6.23
CA GLY A 54 2.66 -0.97 -5.22
C GLY A 54 2.53 -2.37 -5.82
N LEU A 55 3.65 -2.98 -6.14
CA LEU A 55 3.71 -4.28 -6.81
C LEU A 55 4.58 -5.26 -6.03
N LYS A 56 4.03 -6.42 -5.72
CA LYS A 56 4.84 -7.58 -5.31
C LYS A 56 5.24 -8.36 -6.55
N THR A 57 6.53 -8.45 -6.81
CA THR A 57 7.07 -9.16 -7.97
C THR A 57 7.12 -10.67 -7.73
N PRO A 58 7.23 -11.50 -8.79
CA PRO A 58 7.25 -12.97 -8.64
C PRO A 58 8.41 -13.52 -7.81
N ASP A 59 9.53 -12.80 -7.72
CA ASP A 59 10.67 -13.13 -6.86
C ASP A 59 10.47 -12.75 -5.38
N GLY A 60 9.31 -12.11 -5.07
CA GLY A 60 8.94 -11.70 -3.72
C GLY A 60 9.42 -10.32 -3.32
N SER A 61 10.12 -9.59 -4.21
CA SER A 61 10.48 -8.20 -3.98
C SER A 61 9.28 -7.26 -4.17
N PHE A 62 9.48 -5.99 -3.82
CA PHE A 62 8.44 -4.97 -3.93
C PHE A 62 8.99 -3.79 -4.74
N SER A 63 8.15 -3.18 -5.57
CA SER A 63 8.52 -2.06 -6.42
C SER A 63 7.34 -1.13 -6.67
N GLY A 64 7.65 0.10 -7.07
CA GLY A 64 6.67 1.10 -7.43
C GLY A 64 6.77 2.37 -6.59
N PHE A 65 6.11 3.42 -7.03
CA PHE A 65 6.18 4.75 -6.45
C PHE A 65 5.76 4.77 -4.96
N ASP A 66 4.68 4.07 -4.59
CA ASP A 66 4.25 3.94 -3.19
C ASP A 66 5.32 3.24 -2.33
N VAL A 67 6.02 2.26 -2.91
CA VAL A 67 7.12 1.54 -2.22
C VAL A 67 8.30 2.47 -2.00
N ASP A 68 8.68 3.26 -3.01
CA ASP A 68 9.80 4.21 -2.90
C ASP A 68 9.49 5.32 -1.89
N VAL A 69 8.27 5.89 -1.94
CA VAL A 69 7.81 6.89 -0.96
C VAL A 69 7.82 6.32 0.44
N ALA A 70 7.25 5.13 0.63
CA ALA A 70 7.19 4.50 1.96
C ALA A 70 8.58 4.11 2.49
N THR A 71 9.49 3.67 1.61
CA THR A 71 10.88 3.36 1.98
C THR A 71 11.63 4.62 2.39
N TYR A 72 11.49 5.71 1.64
CA TYR A 72 12.07 7.00 2.00
C TYR A 72 11.56 7.49 3.35
N VAL A 73 10.26 7.47 3.56
CA VAL A 73 9.62 7.85 4.83
C VAL A 73 10.12 6.97 5.98
N ALA A 74 10.17 5.66 5.80
CA ALA A 74 10.66 4.73 6.83
C ALA A 74 12.11 5.06 7.23
N LYS A 75 12.98 5.37 6.26
CA LYS A 75 14.35 5.80 6.52
C LYS A 75 14.42 7.07 7.35
N GLU A 76 13.62 8.08 7.03
CA GLU A 76 13.58 9.33 7.81
C GLU A 76 12.99 9.12 9.21
N LEU A 77 12.20 8.07 9.42
CA LEU A 77 11.73 7.63 10.74
C LEU A 77 12.76 6.79 11.50
N GLY A 78 13.92 6.50 10.92
CA GLY A 78 15.03 5.75 11.54
C GLY A 78 15.02 4.25 11.28
N TYR A 79 14.29 3.77 10.28
CA TYR A 79 14.25 2.34 9.90
C TYR A 79 15.07 2.10 8.64
N GLU A 80 15.93 1.08 8.68
CA GLU A 80 16.63 0.62 7.50
C GLU A 80 15.69 -0.19 6.57
N PRO A 81 15.99 -0.31 5.27
CA PRO A 81 15.13 -1.03 4.33
C PRO A 81 14.81 -2.49 4.72
N ASN A 82 15.75 -3.19 5.35
CA ASN A 82 15.55 -4.56 5.83
C ASN A 82 14.69 -4.66 7.10
N GLN A 83 14.35 -3.53 7.72
CA GLN A 83 13.43 -3.45 8.85
C GLN A 83 11.99 -3.17 8.40
N ILE A 84 11.74 -2.96 7.11
CA ILE A 84 10.39 -2.77 6.59
C ILE A 84 9.75 -4.15 6.37
N GLU A 85 8.60 -4.36 6.98
CA GLU A 85 7.72 -5.50 6.73
C GLU A 85 6.53 -5.02 5.89
N TRP A 86 6.50 -5.41 4.61
CA TRP A 86 5.43 -5.05 3.72
C TRP A 86 4.19 -5.91 3.97
N VAL A 87 3.03 -5.26 4.08
CA VAL A 87 1.74 -5.90 4.34
C VAL A 87 0.78 -5.59 3.20
N GLU A 88 0.21 -6.62 2.58
CA GLU A 88 -0.85 -6.39 1.59
C GLU A 88 -2.03 -5.68 2.25
N THR A 89 -2.41 -4.54 1.70
CA THR A 89 -3.53 -3.76 2.25
C THR A 89 -4.49 -3.38 1.14
N LYS A 90 -5.56 -4.16 0.99
CA LYS A 90 -6.63 -3.89 0.04
C LYS A 90 -7.40 -2.63 0.42
N SER A 91 -8.08 -2.01 -0.55
CA SER A 91 -8.79 -0.74 -0.31
C SER A 91 -9.81 -0.82 0.82
N ALA A 92 -10.50 -1.95 0.97
CA ALA A 92 -11.49 -2.16 2.02
C ALA A 92 -10.90 -2.37 3.43
N ASP A 93 -9.60 -2.68 3.52
CA ASP A 93 -8.98 -3.13 4.78
C ASP A 93 -8.18 -2.00 5.46
N ARG A 94 -7.90 -0.89 4.74
CA ARG A 94 -6.96 0.16 5.15
C ARG A 94 -7.28 0.77 6.51
N GLU A 95 -8.52 1.23 6.71
CA GLU A 95 -8.94 1.87 7.95
C GLU A 95 -8.85 0.91 9.14
N ASN A 96 -9.26 -0.34 8.93
CA ASN A 96 -9.23 -1.37 9.97
C ASN A 96 -7.80 -1.79 10.33
N ALA A 97 -6.91 -1.94 9.33
CA ALA A 97 -5.52 -2.30 9.57
C ALA A 97 -4.78 -1.24 10.41
N LEU A 98 -5.01 0.05 10.13
CA LEU A 98 -4.47 1.15 10.94
C LEU A 98 -5.08 1.19 12.34
N SER A 99 -6.39 1.04 12.44
CA SER A 99 -7.11 1.08 13.73
C SER A 99 -6.64 -0.01 14.68
N ARG A 100 -6.48 -1.24 14.19
CA ARG A 100 -5.98 -2.39 14.98
C ARG A 100 -4.48 -2.33 15.26
N GLY A 101 -3.73 -1.51 14.50
CA GLY A 101 -2.27 -1.48 14.60
C GLY A 101 -1.58 -2.64 13.88
N ASP A 102 -2.27 -3.27 12.92
CA ASP A 102 -1.68 -4.31 12.06
C ASP A 102 -0.53 -3.73 11.21
N VAL A 103 -0.64 -2.45 10.88
CA VAL A 103 0.38 -1.65 10.19
C VAL A 103 0.55 -0.29 10.88
N LYS A 104 1.75 0.28 10.79
CA LYS A 104 2.05 1.64 11.29
C LYS A 104 1.66 2.72 10.29
N LEU A 105 1.91 2.48 9.00
CA LEU A 105 1.67 3.38 7.89
C LEU A 105 0.99 2.63 6.75
N ILE A 106 0.24 3.35 5.90
CA ILE A 106 -0.28 2.83 4.64
C ILE A 106 0.03 3.80 3.51
N ALA A 107 0.84 3.37 2.53
CA ALA A 107 1.08 4.01 1.25
C ALA A 107 0.53 3.09 0.15
N ALA A 108 -0.72 3.27 -0.23
CA ALA A 108 -1.46 2.32 -1.06
C ALA A 108 -2.51 3.01 -1.93
N THR A 109 -2.04 3.98 -2.77
CA THR A 109 -2.92 4.81 -3.61
C THR A 109 -4.14 5.30 -2.80
N TYR A 110 -3.85 5.94 -1.67
CA TYR A 110 -4.84 6.18 -0.63
C TYR A 110 -5.34 7.63 -0.68
N SER A 111 -6.36 7.87 -1.51
CA SER A 111 -6.98 9.20 -1.63
C SER A 111 -7.48 9.72 -0.30
N ILE A 112 -7.06 10.94 0.04
CA ILE A 112 -7.49 11.67 1.23
C ILE A 112 -8.91 12.16 1.00
N THR A 113 -9.89 11.61 1.74
CA THR A 113 -11.30 12.05 1.70
C THR A 113 -11.78 12.42 3.09
N ASP A 114 -12.82 13.26 3.17
CA ASP A 114 -13.39 13.66 4.45
C ASP A 114 -13.99 12.48 5.22
N GLU A 115 -14.55 11.50 4.53
CA GLU A 115 -15.06 10.28 5.15
C GLU A 115 -13.91 9.47 5.79
N ARG A 116 -12.80 9.29 5.06
CA ARG A 116 -11.63 8.54 5.55
C ARG A 116 -10.94 9.26 6.71
N LYS A 117 -10.87 10.59 6.68
CA LYS A 117 -10.34 11.42 7.79
C LYS A 117 -11.12 11.27 9.10
N GLN A 118 -12.35 10.79 9.07
CA GLN A 118 -13.08 10.47 10.30
C GLN A 118 -12.53 9.22 10.99
N LYS A 119 -11.92 8.29 10.24
CA LYS A 119 -11.48 6.98 10.73
C LYS A 119 -9.96 6.90 10.94
N VAL A 120 -9.20 7.62 10.13
CA VAL A 120 -7.73 7.64 10.15
C VAL A 120 -7.22 9.06 9.98
N ASP A 121 -5.94 9.29 10.25
CA ASP A 121 -5.27 10.52 9.89
C ASP A 121 -4.39 10.31 8.66
N PHE A 122 -4.03 11.38 7.97
CA PHE A 122 -3.21 11.37 6.78
C PHE A 122 -2.05 12.33 6.89
N ALA A 123 -0.89 11.91 6.40
CA ALA A 123 0.20 12.78 6.02
C ALA A 123 0.22 12.94 4.48
N GLY A 124 0.77 14.02 3.98
CA GLY A 124 0.80 14.34 2.56
C GLY A 124 -0.15 15.50 2.18
N PRO A 125 -0.62 15.58 0.92
CA PRO A 125 -0.54 14.53 -0.13
C PRO A 125 0.88 14.35 -0.68
N TYR A 126 1.18 13.14 -1.20
CA TYR A 126 2.46 12.85 -1.83
C TYR A 126 2.37 12.66 -3.36
N LEU A 127 1.17 12.48 -3.90
CA LEU A 127 0.87 12.45 -5.32
C LEU A 127 -0.53 13.03 -5.58
N LEU A 128 -0.70 13.71 -6.72
CA LEU A 128 -1.98 14.04 -7.29
C LEU A 128 -2.19 13.18 -8.54
N ALA A 129 -3.22 12.35 -8.52
CA ALA A 129 -3.73 11.59 -9.66
C ALA A 129 -5.15 12.06 -10.00
N HIS A 130 -5.72 11.53 -11.08
CA HIS A 130 -7.09 11.83 -11.47
C HIS A 130 -7.86 10.55 -11.73
N GLN A 131 -9.12 10.49 -11.32
CA GLN A 131 -9.96 9.37 -11.68
C GLN A 131 -10.23 9.35 -13.19
N ASP A 132 -10.10 8.17 -13.80
CA ASP A 132 -10.32 7.95 -15.24
C ASP A 132 -10.97 6.58 -15.50
N LEU A 133 -11.08 6.21 -16.75
CA LEU A 133 -11.55 4.91 -17.22
C LEU A 133 -10.46 4.22 -18.04
N LEU A 134 -10.32 2.92 -17.83
CA LEU A 134 -9.62 2.02 -18.75
C LEU A 134 -10.65 1.22 -19.53
N VAL A 135 -10.55 1.25 -20.84
CA VAL A 135 -11.45 0.54 -21.76
C VAL A 135 -10.65 -0.23 -22.77
N LYS A 136 -11.29 -1.16 -23.51
CA LYS A 136 -10.63 -1.83 -24.64
C LYS A 136 -10.25 -0.80 -25.71
N ALA A 137 -9.18 -1.06 -26.45
CA ALA A 137 -8.65 -0.12 -27.45
C ALA A 137 -9.68 0.24 -28.54
N ASP A 138 -10.57 -0.68 -28.88
CA ASP A 138 -11.66 -0.54 -29.85
C ASP A 138 -12.99 -0.06 -29.25
N SER A 139 -13.02 0.25 -27.94
CA SER A 139 -14.22 0.72 -27.26
C SER A 139 -14.66 2.09 -27.76
N ASP A 140 -15.97 2.28 -27.84
CA ASP A 140 -16.66 3.54 -28.14
C ASP A 140 -16.92 4.43 -26.93
N ILE A 141 -16.56 3.95 -25.72
CA ILE A 141 -16.67 4.74 -24.48
C ILE A 141 -15.60 5.84 -24.50
N THR A 142 -16.05 7.10 -24.55
CA THR A 142 -15.22 8.31 -24.62
C THR A 142 -15.53 9.33 -23.54
N GLU A 143 -16.66 9.18 -22.85
CA GLU A 143 -17.07 10.01 -21.73
C GLU A 143 -17.77 9.17 -20.65
N ALA A 144 -17.85 9.69 -19.43
CA ALA A 144 -18.38 8.93 -18.31
C ALA A 144 -19.87 8.59 -18.45
N THR A 145 -20.64 9.41 -19.17
CA THR A 145 -22.06 9.17 -19.46
C THR A 145 -22.33 7.96 -20.34
N ASP A 146 -21.34 7.54 -21.16
CA ASP A 146 -21.41 6.32 -21.98
C ASP A 146 -21.50 5.04 -21.14
N LEU A 147 -21.19 5.13 -19.85
CA LEU A 147 -21.30 4.01 -18.91
C LEU A 147 -22.73 3.69 -18.47
N ASN A 148 -23.74 4.51 -18.86
CA ASN A 148 -25.12 4.14 -18.58
C ASN A 148 -25.45 2.81 -19.25
N ASP A 149 -26.07 1.90 -18.47
CA ASP A 149 -26.40 0.52 -18.84
C ASP A 149 -25.18 -0.39 -19.15
N LYS A 150 -23.93 0.10 -18.96
CA LYS A 150 -22.68 -0.67 -19.08
C LYS A 150 -22.23 -1.24 -17.74
N LYS A 151 -21.41 -2.29 -17.80
CA LYS A 151 -20.78 -2.93 -16.62
C LYS A 151 -19.47 -2.24 -16.29
N LEU A 152 -19.41 -1.60 -15.14
CA LEU A 152 -18.27 -0.86 -14.64
C LEU A 152 -17.60 -1.61 -13.49
N CYS A 153 -16.32 -1.97 -13.65
CA CYS A 153 -15.53 -2.60 -12.59
C CYS A 153 -14.75 -1.57 -11.78
N SER A 154 -14.70 -1.79 -10.48
CA SER A 154 -13.74 -1.17 -9.57
C SER A 154 -13.52 -2.12 -8.38
N VAL A 155 -12.84 -1.65 -7.32
CA VAL A 155 -12.57 -2.50 -6.15
C VAL A 155 -13.37 -2.05 -4.95
N THR A 156 -13.74 -3.02 -4.10
CA THR A 156 -14.40 -2.76 -2.83
C THR A 156 -13.55 -1.82 -1.97
N GLY A 157 -14.15 -0.77 -1.41
CA GLY A 157 -13.45 0.24 -0.60
C GLY A 157 -12.75 1.34 -1.42
N SER A 158 -12.85 1.31 -2.77
CA SER A 158 -12.56 2.46 -3.63
C SER A 158 -13.79 3.37 -3.75
N THR A 159 -13.56 4.66 -3.92
CA THR A 159 -14.60 5.67 -4.18
C THR A 159 -15.01 5.69 -5.66
N SER A 160 -14.12 5.26 -6.56
CA SER A 160 -14.20 5.52 -8.00
C SER A 160 -15.48 5.05 -8.67
N ALA A 161 -15.93 3.80 -8.43
CA ALA A 161 -17.15 3.31 -9.07
C ALA A 161 -18.40 4.04 -8.58
N GLN A 162 -18.43 4.39 -7.28
CA GLN A 162 -19.57 5.09 -6.70
C GLN A 162 -19.62 6.54 -7.19
N ASN A 163 -18.46 7.22 -7.33
CA ASN A 163 -18.38 8.55 -7.92
C ASN A 163 -18.96 8.57 -9.33
N VAL A 164 -18.53 7.63 -10.20
CA VAL A 164 -19.09 7.53 -11.56
C VAL A 164 -20.60 7.37 -11.53
N LYS A 165 -21.11 6.49 -10.68
CA LYS A 165 -22.55 6.22 -10.60
C LYS A 165 -23.34 7.41 -10.08
N ASN A 166 -22.80 8.12 -9.09
CA ASN A 166 -23.50 9.27 -8.49
C ASN A 166 -23.50 10.50 -9.41
N ASP A 167 -22.34 10.77 -10.04
CA ASP A 167 -22.10 12.08 -10.65
C ASP A 167 -22.24 12.08 -12.18
N PHE A 168 -22.10 10.90 -12.84
CA PHE A 168 -22.02 10.85 -14.30
C PHE A 168 -22.96 9.81 -14.93
N ALA A 169 -22.99 8.59 -14.42
CA ALA A 169 -23.70 7.46 -15.04
C ALA A 169 -24.56 6.69 -14.02
N PRO A 170 -25.72 7.21 -13.62
CA PRO A 170 -26.56 6.62 -12.56
C PRO A 170 -27.08 5.22 -12.90
N LYS A 171 -27.10 4.84 -14.18
CA LYS A 171 -27.51 3.51 -14.63
C LYS A 171 -26.34 2.54 -14.81
N ALA A 172 -25.10 2.95 -14.52
CA ALA A 172 -23.95 2.05 -14.58
C ALA A 172 -24.13 0.85 -13.65
N GLN A 173 -23.82 -0.34 -14.16
CA GLN A 173 -23.91 -1.60 -13.43
C GLN A 173 -22.57 -1.87 -12.74
N LEU A 174 -22.48 -1.63 -11.43
CA LEU A 174 -21.23 -1.76 -10.69
C LEU A 174 -20.88 -3.23 -10.46
N SER A 175 -19.61 -3.59 -10.74
CA SER A 175 -19.00 -4.89 -10.48
C SER A 175 -17.77 -4.69 -9.62
N ASN A 176 -17.89 -4.83 -8.28
CA ASN A 176 -16.77 -4.67 -7.37
C ASN A 176 -15.98 -5.97 -7.22
N ARG A 177 -14.64 -5.86 -7.23
CA ARG A 177 -13.69 -6.95 -7.06
C ARG A 177 -12.81 -6.72 -5.82
N GLY A 178 -11.97 -7.71 -5.49
CA GLY A 178 -10.99 -7.61 -4.40
C GLY A 178 -9.75 -6.79 -4.77
N GLY A 179 -9.33 -6.85 -6.03
CA GLY A 179 -8.16 -6.14 -6.58
C GLY A 179 -8.39 -5.65 -8.01
N TYR A 180 -7.58 -4.68 -8.44
CA TYR A 180 -7.69 -4.12 -9.80
C TYR A 180 -7.20 -5.10 -10.88
N SER A 181 -6.27 -5.99 -10.58
CA SER A 181 -5.87 -7.09 -11.47
C SER A 181 -7.04 -8.01 -11.85
N GLU A 182 -8.00 -8.22 -10.92
CA GLU A 182 -9.23 -8.96 -11.20
C GLU A 182 -10.16 -8.18 -12.15
N CYS A 183 -10.28 -6.85 -11.97
CA CYS A 183 -11.03 -5.98 -12.88
C CYS A 183 -10.41 -5.97 -14.29
N LEU A 184 -9.07 -5.91 -14.38
CA LEU A 184 -8.36 -5.95 -15.65
C LEU A 184 -8.62 -7.26 -16.41
N SER A 185 -8.59 -8.39 -15.71
CA SER A 185 -8.92 -9.71 -16.27
C SER A 185 -10.38 -9.77 -16.75
N ALA A 186 -11.31 -9.18 -16.00
CA ALA A 186 -12.72 -9.08 -16.38
C ALA A 186 -12.93 -8.18 -17.61
N LEU A 187 -12.19 -7.06 -17.71
CA LEU A 187 -12.22 -6.18 -18.88
C LEU A 187 -11.65 -6.89 -20.11
N GLN A 188 -10.52 -7.58 -19.96
CA GLN A 188 -9.90 -8.32 -21.05
C GLN A 188 -10.84 -9.39 -21.61
N SER A 189 -11.53 -10.15 -20.75
CA SER A 189 -12.47 -11.19 -21.14
C SER A 189 -13.83 -10.68 -21.61
N GLY A 190 -14.11 -9.37 -21.51
CA GLY A 190 -15.40 -8.76 -21.87
C GLY A 190 -16.53 -9.02 -20.87
N GLN A 191 -16.20 -9.43 -19.64
CA GLN A 191 -17.18 -9.54 -18.55
C GLN A 191 -17.64 -8.17 -18.05
N VAL A 192 -16.81 -7.14 -18.22
CA VAL A 192 -17.11 -5.75 -17.93
C VAL A 192 -16.70 -4.88 -19.13
N ASP A 193 -17.32 -3.70 -19.26
CA ASP A 193 -17.10 -2.78 -20.36
C ASP A 193 -16.00 -1.76 -20.06
N ALA A 194 -15.81 -1.41 -18.80
CA ALA A 194 -14.79 -0.49 -18.33
C ALA A 194 -14.30 -0.85 -16.92
N LEU A 195 -13.08 -0.40 -16.61
CA LEU A 195 -12.50 -0.35 -15.28
C LEU A 195 -12.31 1.11 -14.91
N THR A 196 -12.77 1.54 -13.72
CA THR A 196 -12.52 2.88 -13.21
C THR A 196 -11.67 2.85 -11.95
N THR A 197 -10.66 3.67 -11.95
CA THR A 197 -9.83 4.09 -10.83
C THR A 197 -8.95 5.26 -11.29
N ASP A 198 -7.86 5.52 -10.60
CA ASP A 198 -6.97 6.64 -10.85
C ASP A 198 -6.08 6.39 -12.07
N ASP A 199 -5.86 7.40 -12.87
CA ASP A 199 -5.12 7.35 -14.13
C ASP A 199 -3.70 6.79 -13.98
N SER A 200 -3.03 7.08 -12.85
CA SER A 200 -1.72 6.50 -12.52
C SER A 200 -1.75 4.98 -12.40
N ILE A 201 -2.81 4.42 -11.78
CA ILE A 201 -3.02 2.97 -11.66
C ILE A 201 -3.32 2.37 -13.04
N LEU A 202 -4.22 3.01 -13.80
CA LEU A 202 -4.64 2.55 -15.12
C LEU A 202 -3.48 2.56 -16.11
N ALA A 203 -2.64 3.59 -16.07
CA ALA A 203 -1.45 3.71 -16.91
C ALA A 203 -0.45 2.58 -16.61
N GLY A 204 -0.22 2.26 -15.33
CA GLY A 204 0.64 1.15 -14.92
C GLY A 204 0.17 -0.19 -15.48
N TYR A 205 -1.13 -0.46 -15.48
CA TYR A 205 -1.67 -1.67 -16.09
C TYR A 205 -1.55 -1.68 -17.61
N ALA A 206 -1.91 -0.57 -18.27
CA ALA A 206 -1.90 -0.49 -19.74
C ALA A 206 -0.49 -0.61 -20.33
N ALA A 207 0.53 -0.20 -19.57
CA ALA A 207 1.94 -0.23 -19.98
C ALA A 207 2.58 -1.62 -19.96
N GLN A 208 1.98 -2.60 -19.27
CA GLN A 208 2.53 -3.96 -19.24
C GLN A 208 2.58 -4.56 -20.64
N ASP A 209 3.68 -5.23 -20.99
CA ASP A 209 3.92 -5.75 -22.34
C ASP A 209 2.78 -6.61 -22.87
N GLN A 210 2.17 -7.43 -22.01
CA GLN A 210 1.03 -8.28 -22.34
C GLN A 210 -0.25 -7.52 -22.67
N TYR A 211 -0.35 -6.23 -22.32
CA TYR A 211 -1.54 -5.38 -22.49
C TYR A 211 -1.34 -4.22 -23.46
N LYS A 212 -0.12 -3.99 -23.95
CA LYS A 212 0.18 -2.94 -24.93
C LYS A 212 -0.76 -3.03 -26.13
N GLY A 213 -1.45 -1.93 -26.44
CA GLY A 213 -2.38 -1.81 -27.54
C GLY A 213 -3.73 -2.52 -27.34
N LYS A 214 -3.97 -3.19 -26.21
CA LYS A 214 -5.26 -3.84 -25.91
C LYS A 214 -6.24 -2.93 -25.21
N PHE A 215 -5.73 -1.96 -24.46
CA PHE A 215 -6.49 -1.01 -23.67
C PHE A 215 -6.06 0.42 -23.96
N LYS A 216 -6.94 1.36 -23.63
CA LYS A 216 -6.69 2.79 -23.64
C LYS A 216 -7.32 3.44 -22.41
N LEU A 217 -6.69 4.47 -21.89
CA LEU A 217 -7.29 5.40 -20.93
C LEU A 217 -8.21 6.33 -21.72
N ALA A 218 -9.38 6.67 -21.14
CA ALA A 218 -10.31 7.61 -21.76
C ALA A 218 -9.83 9.06 -21.64
N GLY A 219 -9.01 9.40 -20.64
CA GLY A 219 -8.41 10.72 -20.44
C GLY A 219 -9.37 11.75 -19.82
N LEU A 220 -10.29 11.31 -18.95
CA LEU A 220 -11.45 12.12 -18.53
C LEU A 220 -11.17 13.03 -17.33
N LYS A 221 -10.22 12.72 -16.46
CA LYS A 221 -9.94 13.48 -15.22
C LYS A 221 -11.21 13.76 -14.40
N LEU A 222 -11.94 12.70 -14.02
CA LEU A 222 -13.27 12.80 -13.40
C LEU A 222 -13.25 13.40 -11.99
N SER A 223 -12.17 13.18 -11.23
CA SER A 223 -11.94 13.76 -9.90
C SER A 223 -10.47 13.91 -9.62
N ASN A 224 -10.12 14.73 -8.62
CA ASN A 224 -8.77 14.88 -8.12
C ASN A 224 -8.54 13.87 -6.97
N GLU A 225 -7.51 13.04 -7.10
CA GLU A 225 -7.17 12.00 -6.16
C GLU A 225 -5.84 12.34 -5.45
N ASN A 226 -5.97 13.01 -4.30
CA ASN A 226 -4.82 13.40 -3.48
C ASN A 226 -4.36 12.20 -2.65
N TYR A 227 -3.26 11.53 -3.02
CA TYR A 227 -2.75 10.38 -2.27
C TYR A 227 -2.02 10.82 -1.01
N GLY A 228 -2.44 10.28 0.12
CA GLY A 228 -1.79 10.48 1.41
C GLY A 228 -1.32 9.17 2.02
N ILE A 229 -0.37 9.28 2.95
CA ILE A 229 0.04 8.18 3.80
C ILE A 229 -0.92 8.11 4.98
N GLY A 230 -1.66 7.00 5.06
CA GLY A 230 -2.57 6.73 6.17
C GLY A 230 -1.83 6.43 7.46
N VAL A 231 -2.29 7.02 8.55
CA VAL A 231 -1.76 6.89 9.91
C VAL A 231 -2.92 6.60 10.86
N LYS A 232 -2.67 5.90 11.95
CA LYS A 232 -3.71 5.66 12.97
C LYS A 232 -4.30 6.98 13.46
N LYS A 233 -5.61 7.01 13.63
CA LYS A 233 -6.34 8.20 14.11
C LYS A 233 -5.79 8.70 15.44
N GLY A 234 -5.46 9.99 15.50
CA GLY A 234 -4.93 10.67 16.68
C GLY A 234 -3.41 10.60 16.82
N ASP A 235 -2.67 9.90 15.95
CA ASP A 235 -1.20 9.84 15.98
C ASP A 235 -0.59 11.04 15.24
N THR A 236 -0.80 12.23 15.78
CA THR A 236 -0.35 13.50 15.20
C THR A 236 1.18 13.58 15.12
N GLU A 237 1.89 12.94 16.06
CA GLU A 237 3.36 12.92 16.05
C GLU A 237 3.86 12.20 14.79
N THR A 238 3.31 11.02 14.50
CA THR A 238 3.66 10.27 13.26
C THR A 238 3.29 11.07 12.01
N VAL A 239 2.11 11.70 11.97
CA VAL A 239 1.70 12.56 10.83
C VAL A 239 2.73 13.66 10.58
N ASN A 240 3.17 14.37 11.62
CA ASN A 240 4.13 15.47 11.50
C ASN A 240 5.50 14.96 11.00
N LYS A 241 6.00 13.84 11.53
CA LYS A 241 7.25 13.24 11.08
C LYS A 241 7.19 12.79 9.62
N VAL A 242 6.09 12.17 9.21
CA VAL A 242 5.88 11.74 7.82
C VAL A 242 5.77 12.95 6.89
N ASN A 243 5.06 14.01 7.27
CA ASN A 243 5.00 15.24 6.48
C ASN A 243 6.39 15.85 6.26
N ALA A 244 7.20 15.95 7.32
CA ALA A 244 8.58 16.45 7.22
C ALA A 244 9.45 15.57 6.29
N ALA A 245 9.27 14.25 6.34
CA ALA A 245 9.95 13.32 5.43
C ALA A 245 9.52 13.54 3.97
N LEU A 246 8.23 13.73 3.71
CA LEU A 246 7.71 14.00 2.36
C LEU A 246 8.20 15.35 1.81
N GLU A 247 8.22 16.41 2.64
CA GLU A 247 8.79 17.71 2.26
C GLU A 247 10.27 17.58 1.88
N LYS A 248 11.03 16.81 2.67
CA LYS A 248 12.44 16.53 2.39
C LYS A 248 12.60 15.75 1.08
N MET A 249 11.79 14.71 0.85
CA MET A 249 11.81 13.91 -0.37
C MET A 249 11.60 14.76 -1.63
N VAL A 250 10.71 15.74 -1.56
CA VAL A 250 10.50 16.70 -2.67
C VAL A 250 11.70 17.64 -2.80
N SER A 251 12.20 18.18 -1.69
CA SER A 251 13.27 19.20 -1.74
C SER A 251 14.64 18.67 -2.13
N ASP A 252 14.92 17.37 -1.93
CA ASP A 252 16.20 16.74 -2.29
C ASP A 252 16.18 16.03 -3.65
N GLY A 253 15.05 16.09 -4.40
CA GLY A 253 14.89 15.51 -5.72
C GLY A 253 14.57 14.01 -5.74
N SER A 254 14.44 13.37 -4.56
CA SER A 254 14.11 11.95 -4.49
C SER A 254 12.70 11.65 -4.99
N TRP A 255 11.78 12.62 -4.86
CA TRP A 255 10.42 12.49 -5.36
C TRP A 255 10.40 12.45 -6.90
N GLU A 256 11.07 13.38 -7.55
CA GLU A 256 11.18 13.44 -9.03
C GLU A 256 11.81 12.17 -9.58
N LYS A 257 12.88 11.69 -8.89
CA LYS A 257 13.51 10.44 -9.28
C LYS A 257 12.56 9.25 -9.16
N ALA A 258 11.82 9.13 -8.09
CA ALA A 258 10.84 8.06 -7.91
C ALA A 258 9.73 8.13 -8.96
N VAL A 259 9.27 9.32 -9.36
CA VAL A 259 8.33 9.53 -10.46
C VAL A 259 8.91 9.04 -11.79
N GLU A 260 10.13 9.45 -12.12
CA GLU A 260 10.79 9.05 -13.37
C GLU A 260 10.97 7.53 -13.45
N ASP A 261 11.48 6.92 -12.39
CA ASP A 261 11.74 5.48 -12.32
C ASP A 261 10.47 4.64 -12.48
N ASN A 262 9.34 5.08 -11.89
CA ASN A 262 8.12 4.27 -11.81
C ASN A 262 7.07 4.60 -12.88
N PHE A 263 6.96 5.87 -13.29
CA PHE A 263 5.95 6.32 -14.25
C PHE A 263 6.50 6.51 -15.66
N GLY A 264 7.82 6.72 -15.80
CA GLY A 264 8.49 6.81 -17.09
C GLY A 264 8.20 5.64 -18.01
N PRO A 265 8.32 4.37 -17.57
CA PRO A 265 7.99 3.20 -18.38
C PRO A 265 6.55 3.15 -18.91
N ALA A 266 5.61 3.73 -18.18
CA ALA A 266 4.20 3.85 -18.59
C ALA A 266 3.93 5.09 -19.45
N ASN A 267 4.92 5.96 -19.66
CA ASN A 267 4.75 7.28 -20.28
C ASN A 267 3.61 8.09 -19.62
N TYR A 268 3.39 7.84 -18.33
CA TYR A 268 2.38 8.55 -17.56
C TYR A 268 2.89 9.96 -17.25
N LYS A 269 2.05 10.95 -17.49
CA LYS A 269 2.35 12.35 -17.21
C LYS A 269 1.72 12.75 -15.88
N ASN A 270 2.51 12.67 -14.84
CA ASN A 270 2.10 13.08 -13.50
C ASN A 270 1.97 14.60 -13.38
N GLU A 271 1.14 15.02 -12.46
CA GLU A 271 1.10 16.40 -11.99
C GLU A 271 2.40 16.70 -11.18
N PRO A 272 2.78 17.98 -11.03
CA PRO A 272 3.90 18.36 -10.18
C PRO A 272 3.76 17.85 -8.75
N ALA A 273 4.88 17.78 -8.02
CA ALA A 273 4.88 17.41 -6.61
C ALA A 273 3.86 18.24 -5.82
N PRO A 274 2.92 17.61 -5.10
CA PRO A 274 1.90 18.33 -4.37
C PRO A 274 2.51 19.05 -3.17
N LYS A 275 1.87 20.12 -2.74
CA LYS A 275 2.25 20.85 -1.53
C LYS A 275 1.71 20.10 -0.32
N ILE A 276 2.63 19.69 0.57
CA ILE A 276 2.25 18.96 1.78
C ILE A 276 1.25 19.77 2.62
N GLY A 277 0.19 19.12 3.08
CA GLY A 277 -0.89 19.76 3.84
C GLY A 277 -1.93 20.51 2.98
N GLN A 278 -1.79 20.55 1.66
CA GLN A 278 -2.74 21.24 0.76
C GLN A 278 -3.36 20.24 -0.23
N LEU A 279 -4.68 20.12 -0.20
CA LEU A 279 -5.41 19.29 -1.15
C LEU A 279 -5.82 20.12 -2.37
N VAL A 280 -5.64 19.54 -3.57
CA VAL A 280 -6.22 20.06 -4.80
C VAL A 280 -7.69 19.65 -4.82
N LYS A 281 -8.59 20.64 -4.98
CA LYS A 281 -10.06 20.46 -5.04
C LYS A 281 -10.54 20.23 -6.45
#